data_01066fbc248274e049e5519667d9dfee
#
_entry.id   01066fbc248274e049e5519667d9dfee
#
_cell.length_a   1.000
_cell.length_b   1.000
_cell.length_c   1.000
_cell.angle_alpha   90.00
_cell.angle_beta   90.00
_cell.angle_gamma   90.00
#
_symmetry.space_group_name_H-M   'P 1'
#
loop_
_entity.id
_entity.type
_entity.pdbx_description
1 polymer ?
#
loop_
_entity_poly.entity_id
_entity_poly.type
_entity_poly.pdbx_seq_one_letter_code
_entity_poly.pdbx_strand_id
1 'polypeptide(L)'
;MLNCRVHPTHWLISTQVSWFGDAELLPPNMHLLVVASPVTYRGRAAQGNWTRSLEDLEKRVAAYQFDVALLSCGSYGLPLGHYITHHLGATAIYVGGALQLFFGLRGLRWRREIAPYASDAWACPERPKWDTSGMENYGLGPYWCPPAKNGS
;
A
#
# COMPACT_ATOMS: atom_id res chain seq x y z
N MET A 1 -0.53 -2.82 -2.79
CA MET A 1 -1.02 -1.62 -3.48
C MET A 1 -1.77 -0.76 -2.51
N LEU A 2 -1.37 0.49 -2.38
CA LEU A 2 -1.97 1.44 -1.47
C LEU A 2 -3.32 1.89 -2.03
N ASN A 3 -4.40 1.63 -1.31
CA ASN A 3 -5.70 2.23 -1.60
C ASN A 3 -5.80 3.59 -0.87
N CYS A 4 -4.80 4.45 -1.11
CA CYS A 4 -4.91 5.86 -0.80
C CYS A 4 -5.43 6.56 -2.05
N ARG A 5 -6.31 7.55 -1.91
CA ARG A 5 -6.52 8.53 -2.96
C ARG A 5 -5.18 9.21 -3.15
N VAL A 6 -4.40 8.68 -4.09
CA VAL A 6 -3.06 9.17 -4.35
C VAL A 6 -3.22 10.49 -5.08
N HIS A 7 -2.79 11.55 -4.44
CA HIS A 7 -2.43 12.79 -5.11
C HIS A 7 -1.46 12.47 -6.28
N PRO A 8 -1.39 13.32 -7.29
CA PRO A 8 -0.58 13.04 -8.47
C PRO A 8 0.82 12.55 -8.10
N THR A 9 1.29 11.53 -8.77
CA THR A 9 2.57 10.85 -8.54
C THR A 9 3.77 11.80 -8.38
N HIS A 10 3.73 12.93 -9.04
CA HIS A 10 4.76 13.97 -8.98
C HIS A 10 4.92 14.56 -7.56
N TRP A 11 3.83 14.70 -6.80
CA TRP A 11 3.89 15.24 -5.44
C TRP A 11 4.55 14.25 -4.47
N LEU A 12 4.29 12.96 -4.62
CA LEU A 12 4.89 11.92 -3.77
C LEU A 12 6.42 11.87 -3.92
N ILE A 13 6.92 12.00 -5.14
CA ILE A 13 8.36 11.95 -5.41
C ILE A 13 9.06 13.20 -4.86
N SER A 14 8.45 14.37 -4.98
CA SER A 14 9.06 15.63 -4.52
C SER A 14 9.17 15.77 -3.00
N THR A 15 8.44 14.98 -2.23
CA THR A 15 8.40 15.08 -0.75
C THR A 15 9.25 14.02 -0.04
N GLN A 16 9.95 13.14 -0.75
CA GLN A 16 10.77 12.06 -0.15
C GLN A 16 11.83 12.57 0.81
N VAL A 17 12.53 13.64 0.46
CA VAL A 17 13.55 14.26 1.32
C VAL A 17 12.95 14.65 2.68
N SER A 18 11.70 15.12 2.68
CA SER A 18 11.01 15.50 3.92
C SER A 18 10.65 14.30 4.78
N TRP A 19 10.46 13.11 4.17
CA TRP A 19 10.02 11.92 4.91
C TRP A 19 11.18 11.18 5.58
N PHE A 20 12.31 11.03 4.88
CA PHE A 20 13.41 10.18 5.32
C PHE A 20 14.74 10.92 5.45
N GLY A 21 14.81 12.20 5.03
CA GLY A 21 16.07 12.94 4.93
C GLY A 21 16.98 12.44 3.80
N ASP A 22 16.52 11.51 2.98
CA ASP A 22 17.26 10.91 1.86
C ASP A 22 16.44 11.03 0.57
N ALA A 23 17.00 11.74 -0.41
CA ALA A 23 16.38 11.95 -1.72
C ALA A 23 16.48 10.73 -2.65
N GLU A 24 17.35 9.76 -2.31
CA GLU A 24 17.67 8.62 -3.17
C GLU A 24 16.88 7.36 -2.82
N LEU A 25 16.02 7.39 -1.81
CA LEU A 25 15.25 6.23 -1.38
C LEU A 25 14.39 5.63 -2.51
N LEU A 26 13.82 6.48 -3.35
CA LEU A 26 13.17 6.08 -4.60
C LEU A 26 13.83 6.85 -5.77
N PRO A 27 14.11 6.20 -6.90
CA PRO A 27 14.74 6.86 -8.04
C PRO A 27 14.00 8.12 -8.47
N PRO A 28 14.69 9.26 -8.70
CA PRO A 28 14.05 10.54 -9.02
C PRO A 28 13.28 10.54 -10.35
N ASN A 29 13.66 9.65 -11.27
CA ASN A 29 13.06 9.51 -12.60
C ASN A 29 12.06 8.35 -12.69
N MET A 30 11.59 7.84 -11.56
CA MET A 30 10.65 6.73 -11.52
C MET A 30 9.25 7.16 -11.95
N HIS A 31 8.66 6.43 -12.88
CA HIS A 31 7.25 6.53 -13.23
C HIS A 31 6.44 5.60 -12.32
N LEU A 32 5.62 6.16 -11.44
CA LEU A 32 4.84 5.39 -10.50
C LEU A 32 3.43 5.13 -11.04
N LEU A 33 3.11 3.85 -11.25
CA LEU A 33 1.77 3.38 -11.58
C LEU A 33 1.13 2.77 -10.32
N VAL A 34 -0.09 3.18 -10.01
CA VAL A 34 -0.80 2.70 -8.83
C VAL A 34 -2.05 1.92 -9.25
N VAL A 35 -2.09 0.64 -8.90
CA VAL A 35 -3.26 -0.22 -9.11
C VAL A 35 -3.84 -0.61 -7.75
N ALA A 36 -5.09 -0.24 -7.49
CA ALA A 36 -5.76 -0.57 -6.23
C ALA A 36 -6.06 -2.07 -6.14
N SER A 37 -5.67 -2.72 -5.05
CA SER A 37 -6.04 -4.10 -4.81
C SER A 37 -7.49 -4.22 -4.32
N PRO A 38 -8.18 -5.33 -4.62
CA PRO A 38 -9.49 -5.59 -4.04
C PRO A 38 -9.39 -5.77 -2.52
N VAL A 39 -10.44 -5.37 -1.82
CA VAL A 39 -10.58 -5.62 -0.38
C VAL A 39 -11.57 -6.76 -0.19
N THR A 40 -11.09 -7.92 0.27
CA THR A 40 -11.91 -9.13 0.46
C THR A 40 -11.96 -9.58 1.92
N TYR A 41 -11.68 -8.66 2.83
CA TYR A 41 -11.71 -8.93 4.26
C TYR A 41 -13.10 -9.43 4.70
N ARG A 42 -13.13 -10.54 5.46
CA ARG A 42 -14.36 -11.20 5.93
C ARG A 42 -15.33 -11.62 4.82
N GLY A 43 -14.81 -12.12 3.69
CA GLY A 43 -15.64 -12.64 2.61
C GLY A 43 -16.33 -11.57 1.75
N ARG A 44 -16.02 -10.30 1.94
CA ARG A 44 -16.56 -9.19 1.12
C ARG A 44 -15.73 -9.03 -0.15
N ALA A 45 -15.86 -9.95 -1.07
CA ALA A 45 -15.25 -9.84 -2.39
C ALA A 45 -16.15 -9.02 -3.31
N ALA A 46 -15.64 -7.93 -3.88
CA ALA A 46 -16.39 -7.11 -4.84
C ALA A 46 -16.84 -7.92 -6.07
N GLN A 47 -16.10 -8.97 -6.43
CA GLN A 47 -16.37 -9.85 -7.56
C GLN A 47 -17.03 -11.19 -7.15
N GLY A 48 -17.62 -11.27 -5.94
CA GLY A 48 -18.32 -12.43 -5.43
C GLY A 48 -17.41 -13.50 -4.80
N ASN A 49 -16.18 -13.67 -5.26
CA ASN A 49 -15.20 -14.56 -4.63
C ASN A 49 -13.76 -14.07 -4.82
N TRP A 50 -12.85 -14.69 -4.07
CA TRP A 50 -11.45 -14.33 -4.05
C TRP A 50 -10.75 -14.56 -5.40
N THR A 51 -11.03 -15.68 -6.07
CA THR A 51 -10.42 -16.05 -7.36
C THR A 51 -10.76 -15.04 -8.45
N ARG A 52 -12.03 -14.68 -8.59
CA ARG A 52 -12.46 -13.65 -9.54
C ARG A 52 -11.85 -12.29 -9.26
N SER A 53 -11.70 -11.95 -7.99
CA SER A 53 -11.03 -10.70 -7.58
C SER A 53 -9.55 -10.72 -7.93
N LEU A 54 -8.87 -11.88 -7.85
CA LEU A 54 -7.50 -12.05 -8.29
C LEU A 54 -7.39 -11.92 -9.82
N GLU A 55 -8.21 -12.60 -10.58
CA GLU A 55 -8.25 -12.53 -12.04
C GLU A 55 -8.49 -11.11 -12.55
N ASP A 56 -9.39 -10.35 -11.90
CA ASP A 56 -9.61 -8.93 -12.21
C ASP A 56 -8.36 -8.09 -11.91
N LEU A 57 -7.70 -8.34 -10.79
CA LEU A 57 -6.48 -7.66 -10.42
C LEU A 57 -5.34 -7.95 -11.42
N GLU A 58 -5.17 -9.19 -11.84
CA GLU A 58 -4.21 -9.61 -12.86
C GLU A 58 -4.44 -8.90 -14.19
N LYS A 59 -5.69 -8.86 -14.67
CA LYS A 59 -6.07 -8.14 -15.90
C LYS A 59 -5.75 -6.65 -15.81
N ARG A 60 -6.04 -6.02 -14.67
CA ARG A 60 -5.75 -4.60 -14.47
C ARG A 60 -4.25 -4.31 -14.42
N VAL A 61 -3.47 -5.21 -13.85
CA VAL A 61 -2.01 -5.08 -13.84
C VAL A 61 -1.42 -5.31 -15.22
N ALA A 62 -1.91 -6.31 -15.97
CA ALA A 62 -1.47 -6.61 -17.33
C ALA A 62 -1.75 -5.50 -18.35
N ALA A 63 -2.65 -4.56 -18.03
CA ALA A 63 -2.92 -3.41 -18.89
C ALA A 63 -1.78 -2.38 -18.93
N TYR A 64 -0.76 -2.53 -18.09
CA TYR A 64 0.38 -1.61 -17.99
C TYR A 64 1.69 -2.31 -18.34
N GLN A 65 2.63 -1.54 -18.89
CA GLN A 65 4.03 -1.95 -19.02
C GLN A 65 4.82 -1.37 -17.84
N PHE A 66 5.62 -2.18 -17.17
CA PHE A 66 6.43 -1.79 -16.03
C PHE A 66 7.59 -2.79 -15.84
N ASP A 67 8.65 -2.36 -15.20
CA ASP A 67 9.83 -3.18 -14.93
C ASP A 67 9.72 -3.89 -13.56
N VAL A 68 9.20 -3.18 -12.55
CA VAL A 68 9.13 -3.65 -11.16
C VAL A 68 7.76 -3.37 -10.57
N ALA A 69 7.18 -4.39 -9.95
CA ALA A 69 5.97 -4.27 -9.14
C ALA A 69 6.28 -4.40 -7.64
N LEU A 70 5.94 -3.38 -6.85
CA LEU A 70 5.97 -3.46 -5.39
C LEU A 70 4.57 -3.86 -4.89
N LEU A 71 4.47 -5.03 -4.25
CA LEU A 71 3.19 -5.63 -3.89
C LEU A 71 2.88 -5.44 -2.40
N SER A 72 1.71 -4.84 -2.13
CA SER A 72 1.13 -4.66 -0.79
C SER A 72 -0.37 -4.94 -0.83
N CYS A 73 -0.75 -6.13 -1.24
CA CYS A 73 -2.13 -6.53 -1.50
C CYS A 73 -2.57 -7.75 -0.68
N GLY A 74 -2.02 -7.93 0.51
CA GLY A 74 -2.40 -9.01 1.42
C GLY A 74 -2.24 -10.39 0.77
N SER A 75 -3.23 -11.25 0.92
CA SER A 75 -3.20 -12.61 0.39
C SER A 75 -3.10 -12.72 -1.14
N TYR A 76 -3.40 -11.64 -1.86
CA TYR A 76 -3.21 -11.57 -3.31
C TYR A 76 -1.76 -11.43 -3.75
N GLY A 77 -0.86 -11.04 -2.84
CA GLY A 77 0.53 -10.67 -3.17
C GLY A 77 1.35 -11.80 -3.78
N LEU A 78 1.27 -13.00 -3.22
CA LEU A 78 2.03 -14.14 -3.73
C LEU A 78 1.52 -14.63 -5.10
N PRO A 79 0.21 -14.91 -5.30
CA PRO A 79 -0.28 -15.34 -6.61
C PRO A 79 -0.14 -14.26 -7.67
N LEU A 80 -0.37 -12.98 -7.34
CA LEU A 80 -0.12 -11.88 -8.27
C LEU A 80 1.38 -11.76 -8.61
N GLY A 81 2.27 -11.92 -7.65
CA GLY A 81 3.71 -11.93 -7.88
C GLY A 81 4.13 -13.05 -8.83
N HIS A 82 3.58 -14.25 -8.65
CA HIS A 82 3.76 -15.36 -9.57
C HIS A 82 3.29 -15.01 -10.99
N TYR A 83 2.08 -14.45 -11.12
CA TYR A 83 1.54 -14.02 -12.42
C TYR A 83 2.45 -12.98 -13.11
N ILE A 84 2.88 -11.97 -12.38
CA ILE A 84 3.76 -10.92 -12.91
C ILE A 84 5.08 -11.50 -13.41
N THR A 85 5.72 -12.36 -12.65
CA THR A 85 7.04 -12.90 -13.02
C THR A 85 6.96 -13.91 -14.16
N HIS A 86 5.96 -14.77 -14.18
CA HIS A 86 5.88 -15.87 -15.14
C HIS A 86 5.08 -15.54 -16.41
N HIS A 87 4.13 -14.62 -16.34
CA HIS A 87 3.29 -14.27 -17.49
C HIS A 87 3.59 -12.89 -18.07
N LEU A 88 4.02 -11.94 -17.25
CA LEU A 88 4.35 -10.59 -17.73
C LEU A 88 5.86 -10.36 -17.90
N GLY A 89 6.71 -11.25 -17.38
CA GLY A 89 8.16 -11.14 -17.48
C GLY A 89 8.79 -9.99 -16.67
N ALA A 90 8.02 -9.37 -15.77
CA ALA A 90 8.47 -8.27 -14.92
C ALA A 90 8.92 -8.75 -13.54
N THR A 91 9.65 -7.91 -12.80
CA THR A 91 10.07 -8.21 -11.43
C THR A 91 8.94 -7.92 -10.45
N ALA A 92 8.66 -8.83 -9.53
CA ALA A 92 7.70 -8.64 -8.46
C ALA A 92 8.37 -8.74 -7.08
N ILE A 93 8.19 -7.72 -6.24
CA ILE A 93 8.70 -7.67 -4.87
C ILE A 93 7.52 -7.56 -3.90
N TYR A 94 7.31 -8.58 -3.08
CA TYR A 94 6.25 -8.56 -2.07
C TYR A 94 6.76 -7.89 -0.79
N VAL A 95 6.38 -6.63 -0.62
CA VAL A 95 6.76 -5.79 0.54
C VAL A 95 5.74 -5.91 1.68
N GLY A 96 4.51 -6.25 1.34
CA GLY A 96 3.42 -6.30 2.32
C GLY A 96 3.07 -4.92 2.89
N GLY A 97 2.57 -4.89 4.12
CA GLY A 97 2.08 -3.65 4.72
C GLY A 97 3.13 -2.57 4.96
N ALA A 98 4.41 -2.93 4.93
CA ALA A 98 5.50 -1.96 5.08
C ALA A 98 5.63 -1.03 3.86
N LEU A 99 5.04 -1.37 2.71
CA LEU A 99 5.11 -0.54 1.51
C LEU A 99 4.62 0.90 1.75
N GLN A 100 3.62 1.10 2.60
CA GLN A 100 3.12 2.44 2.92
C GLN A 100 4.20 3.36 3.51
N LEU A 101 5.19 2.79 4.21
CA LEU A 101 6.25 3.56 4.85
C LEU A 101 7.14 4.25 3.82
N PHE A 102 7.36 3.65 2.65
CA PHE A 102 8.12 4.26 1.53
C PHE A 102 7.48 5.56 1.02
N PHE A 103 6.22 5.78 1.33
CA PHE A 103 5.45 6.96 0.94
C PHE A 103 5.13 7.88 2.13
N GLY A 104 5.86 7.76 3.23
CA GLY A 104 5.66 8.60 4.41
C GLY A 104 4.27 8.41 5.07
N LEU A 105 3.67 7.23 4.89
CA LEU A 105 2.36 6.91 5.47
C LEU A 105 2.54 6.07 6.72
N ARG A 106 2.15 6.58 7.88
CA ARG A 106 2.23 5.89 9.16
C ARG A 106 0.84 5.55 9.70
N GLY A 107 0.67 4.31 10.17
CA GLY A 107 -0.47 3.90 10.96
C GLY A 107 -0.02 3.40 12.33
N LEU A 108 -0.93 2.84 13.12
CA LEU A 108 -0.56 2.28 14.42
C LEU A 108 0.35 1.05 14.31
N ARG A 109 0.23 0.31 13.21
CA ARG A 109 0.94 -0.96 13.02
C ARG A 109 2.46 -0.86 13.12
N TRP A 110 3.05 0.22 12.63
CA TRP A 110 4.51 0.40 12.59
C TRP A 110 5.00 1.50 13.53
N ARG A 111 4.15 1.92 14.46
CA ARG A 111 4.41 3.09 15.31
C ARG A 111 5.73 3.02 16.08
N ARG A 112 6.08 1.85 16.58
CA ARG A 112 7.32 1.66 17.38
C ARG A 112 8.54 1.65 16.49
N GLU A 113 8.48 0.92 15.39
CA GLU A 113 9.59 0.68 14.47
C GLU A 113 10.00 1.96 13.74
N ILE A 114 9.02 2.79 13.40
CA ILE A 114 9.26 4.04 12.65
C ILE A 114 9.51 5.25 13.55
N ALA A 115 9.30 5.15 14.85
CA ALA A 115 9.43 6.30 15.77
C ALA A 115 10.74 7.08 15.61
N PRO A 116 11.91 6.45 15.40
CA PRO A 116 13.18 7.15 15.22
C PRO A 116 13.27 7.91 13.87
N TYR A 117 12.45 7.55 12.89
CA TYR A 117 12.50 8.08 11.52
C TYR A 117 11.31 8.96 11.19
N ALA A 118 10.24 8.92 11.99
CA ALA A 118 9.03 9.67 11.72
C ALA A 118 9.25 11.16 11.94
N SER A 119 8.81 11.98 11.00
CA SER A 119 8.78 13.43 11.07
C SER A 119 7.36 13.96 10.92
N ASP A 120 7.18 15.27 11.08
CA ASP A 120 5.88 15.93 10.88
C ASP A 120 5.40 15.86 9.42
N ALA A 121 6.31 15.57 8.48
CA ALA A 121 5.97 15.34 7.08
C ALA A 121 5.22 14.01 6.82
N TRP A 122 5.25 13.07 7.78
CA TRP A 122 4.55 11.79 7.64
C TRP A 122 3.05 11.95 7.85
N ALA A 123 2.29 11.48 6.85
CA ALA A 123 0.83 11.49 6.92
C ALA A 123 0.28 10.22 7.59
N CYS A 124 -0.86 10.36 8.21
CA CYS A 124 -1.62 9.24 8.72
C CYS A 124 -2.83 8.95 7.84
N PRO A 125 -2.93 7.73 7.26
CA PRO A 125 -4.09 7.37 6.47
C PRO A 125 -5.37 7.45 7.29
N GLU A 126 -6.43 7.95 6.68
CA GLU A 126 -7.77 7.90 7.27
C GLU A 126 -8.25 6.45 7.40
N ARG A 127 -9.09 6.21 8.40
CA ARG A 127 -9.78 4.94 8.53
C ARG A 127 -10.62 4.66 7.29
N PRO A 128 -10.48 3.48 6.66
CA PRO A 128 -11.32 3.14 5.53
C PRO A 128 -12.81 3.17 5.87
N LYS A 129 -13.65 3.58 4.91
CA LYS A 129 -15.11 3.67 5.10
C LYS A 129 -15.82 2.31 5.11
N TRP A 130 -15.13 1.22 4.72
CA TRP A 130 -15.67 -0.13 4.82
C TRP A 130 -15.49 -0.69 6.24
N ASP A 131 -16.22 -1.76 6.57
CA ASP A 131 -16.19 -2.38 7.89
C ASP A 131 -14.78 -2.92 8.23
N THR A 132 -14.14 -2.25 9.17
CA THR A 132 -12.80 -2.57 9.69
C THR A 132 -12.85 -3.28 11.04
N SER A 133 -14.04 -3.70 11.50
CA SER A 133 -14.20 -4.35 12.80
C SER A 133 -13.31 -5.57 12.96
N GLY A 134 -12.60 -5.64 14.08
CA GLY A 134 -11.64 -6.72 14.38
C GLY A 134 -10.25 -6.54 13.77
N MET A 135 -10.00 -5.53 12.93
CA MET A 135 -8.66 -5.27 12.41
C MET A 135 -7.74 -4.63 13.46
N GLU A 136 -8.31 -3.96 14.45
CA GLU A 136 -7.57 -3.40 15.58
C GLU A 136 -6.81 -4.48 16.36
N ASN A 137 -7.34 -5.70 16.38
CA ASN A 137 -6.78 -6.85 17.10
C ASN A 137 -5.92 -7.74 16.22
N TYR A 138 -5.71 -7.37 14.93
CA TYR A 138 -4.96 -8.19 14.00
C TYR A 138 -3.48 -7.79 14.02
N GLY A 139 -2.66 -8.65 14.61
CA GLY A 139 -1.20 -8.50 14.63
C GLY A 139 -0.74 -7.21 15.33
N LEU A 140 0.00 -6.38 14.60
CA LEU A 140 0.62 -5.15 15.13
C LEU A 140 -0.32 -3.92 15.11
N GLY A 141 -1.60 -4.10 14.87
CA GLY A 141 -2.58 -3.01 14.79
C GLY A 141 -2.89 -2.53 13.35
N PRO A 142 -3.77 -1.54 13.22
CA PRO A 142 -4.25 -1.08 11.93
C PRO A 142 -3.22 -0.24 11.15
N TYR A 143 -3.42 -0.15 9.85
CA TYR A 143 -2.61 0.66 8.92
C TYR A 143 -2.99 2.15 8.92
N TRP A 144 -3.98 2.56 9.71
CA TRP A 144 -4.46 3.93 9.88
C TRP A 144 -4.28 4.39 11.33
N CYS A 145 -4.42 5.69 11.57
CA CYS A 145 -4.43 6.22 12.92
C CYS A 145 -5.83 6.17 13.56
N PRO A 146 -5.91 6.15 14.88
CA PRO A 146 -7.17 6.40 15.56
C PRO A 146 -7.66 7.82 15.23
N PRO A 147 -8.98 8.08 15.29
CA PRO A 147 -9.47 9.44 15.21
C PRO A 147 -8.76 10.30 16.26
N ALA A 148 -8.42 11.54 15.89
CA ALA A 148 -7.89 12.49 16.85
C ALA A 148 -8.87 12.53 18.04
N LYS A 149 -8.37 12.34 19.26
CA LYS A 149 -9.19 12.57 20.45
C LYS A 149 -9.55 14.04 20.41
N ASN A 150 -10.84 14.32 20.19
CA ASN A 150 -11.35 15.67 20.33
C ASN A 150 -10.89 16.19 21.69
N GLY A 151 -10.24 17.33 21.66
CA GLY A 151 -9.41 17.87 22.71
C GLY A 151 -9.95 17.73 24.13
N SER A 152 -9.06 17.37 25.00
CA SER A 152 -9.05 17.72 26.41
C SER A 152 -8.01 18.81 26.60
#